data_e3fc5180ae9147cf3162c0c8f21b6108
#
_entry.id   e3fc5180ae9147cf3162c0c8f21b6108
#
_cell.length_a   1.000
_cell.length_b   1.000
_cell.length_c   1.000
_cell.angle_alpha   90.00
_cell.angle_beta   90.00
_cell.angle_gamma   90.00
#
_symmetry.space_group_name_H-M   'P 1'
#
loop_
_entity.id
_entity.type
_entity.pdbx_description
1 polymer ?
#
loop_
_entity_poly.entity_id
_entity_poly.type
_entity_poly.pdbx_seq_one_letter_code
_entity_poly.pdbx_strand_id
1 'polypeptide(L)'
;MKYKLLSALPGLILPLAHSNATGQKQPEQPNILCIVCEDISPYLGCYGEAVAVTPNLDNFSRESIRYTGMYTTIGVSSPSRAALITGMYPTSIGANNMRTAQNKSKPAGIHPYDVVLPAGIKCYTEQMRAAGYFCTNNSKTDYQFAAPLTAWDEQGDRAHWKHAPEGMPFFSIFNLNVTHEFQVMKRAVQPLSVQPEDIILPP
;
A
#
# COMPACT_ATOMS: atom_id res chain seq x y z
N MET A 1 74.29 0.33 33.93
CA MET A 1 72.99 0.22 33.25
C MET A 1 72.08 -0.66 34.12
N LYS A 2 71.04 -0.06 34.75
CA LYS A 2 70.10 -0.76 35.66
C LYS A 2 68.75 -0.93 34.94
N TYR A 3 68.42 -2.17 34.63
CA TYR A 3 67.09 -2.47 34.09
C TYR A 3 66.07 -2.58 35.25
N LYS A 4 65.01 -1.74 35.19
CA LYS A 4 63.87 -1.86 36.10
C LYS A 4 62.88 -2.90 35.54
N LEU A 5 62.59 -3.91 36.36
CA LEU A 5 61.49 -4.85 36.12
C LEU A 5 60.16 -4.08 36.26
N LEU A 6 59.30 -4.14 35.23
CA LEU A 6 57.90 -3.77 35.33
C LEU A 6 57.12 -4.95 35.92
N SER A 7 56.50 -4.72 37.05
CA SER A 7 55.57 -5.66 37.68
C SER A 7 54.27 -5.69 36.89
N ALA A 8 53.86 -6.87 36.45
CA ALA A 8 52.56 -7.11 35.82
C ALA A 8 51.45 -7.02 36.86
N LEU A 9 50.46 -6.19 36.64
CA LEU A 9 49.18 -6.18 37.40
C LEU A 9 48.34 -7.39 36.97
N PRO A 10 47.72 -8.12 37.92
CA PRO A 10 46.77 -9.19 37.56
C PRO A 10 45.50 -8.56 37.05
N GLY A 11 45.10 -8.92 35.82
CA GLY A 11 43.83 -8.51 35.20
C GLY A 11 42.66 -9.05 35.99
N LEU A 12 41.80 -8.14 36.43
CA LEU A 12 40.54 -8.45 37.08
C LEU A 12 39.55 -8.95 35.99
N ILE A 13 39.33 -10.26 35.90
CA ILE A 13 38.29 -10.85 35.04
C ILE A 13 36.98 -10.69 35.77
N LEU A 14 36.20 -9.68 35.38
CA LEU A 14 34.78 -9.55 35.76
C LEU A 14 33.97 -10.65 35.02
N PRO A 15 33.22 -11.48 35.72
CA PRO A 15 32.28 -12.39 35.06
C PRO A 15 31.18 -11.58 34.39
N LEU A 16 31.07 -11.69 33.06
CA LEU A 16 29.90 -11.23 32.31
C LEU A 16 28.69 -12.04 32.81
N ALA A 17 27.90 -11.44 33.68
CA ALA A 17 26.59 -11.96 34.01
C ALA A 17 25.74 -11.98 32.74
N HIS A 18 25.57 -13.17 32.18
CA HIS A 18 24.55 -13.39 31.15
C HIS A 18 23.20 -13.19 31.83
N SER A 19 22.63 -12.00 31.72
CA SER A 19 21.22 -11.80 32.01
C SER A 19 20.45 -12.65 31.01
N ASN A 20 19.86 -13.74 31.50
CA ASN A 20 18.80 -14.42 30.80
C ASN A 20 17.66 -13.40 30.63
N ALA A 21 17.70 -12.65 29.54
CA ALA A 21 16.54 -11.92 29.08
C ALA A 21 15.45 -12.99 28.89
N THR A 22 14.55 -13.09 29.84
CA THR A 22 13.29 -13.81 29.67
C THR A 22 12.67 -13.21 28.42
N GLY A 23 12.73 -13.98 27.32
CA GLY A 23 12.23 -13.56 26.02
C GLY A 23 10.77 -13.15 26.18
N GLN A 24 10.53 -11.85 26.29
CA GLN A 24 9.20 -11.32 26.04
C GLN A 24 8.84 -11.80 24.63
N LYS A 25 7.85 -12.72 24.57
CA LYS A 25 7.30 -13.18 23.29
C LYS A 25 6.92 -11.90 22.54
N GLN A 26 7.61 -11.60 21.45
CA GLN A 26 7.23 -10.45 20.63
C GLN A 26 5.75 -10.61 20.28
N PRO A 27 4.95 -9.55 20.32
CA PRO A 27 3.56 -9.65 19.90
C PRO A 27 3.53 -10.23 18.50
N GLU A 28 2.69 -11.24 18.32
CA GLU A 28 2.52 -11.91 17.04
C GLU A 28 2.11 -10.88 15.99
N GLN A 29 2.92 -10.72 14.94
CA GLN A 29 2.64 -9.77 13.86
C GLN A 29 1.48 -10.30 13.02
N PRO A 30 0.34 -9.59 12.92
CA PRO A 30 -0.80 -10.07 12.18
C PRO A 30 -0.54 -10.01 10.67
N ASN A 31 -1.13 -10.92 9.92
CA ASN A 31 -1.25 -10.80 8.48
C ASN A 31 -2.19 -9.64 8.13
N ILE A 32 -1.83 -8.86 7.12
CA ILE A 32 -2.60 -7.68 6.70
C ILE A 32 -2.98 -7.85 5.23
N LEU A 33 -4.29 -7.86 4.96
CA LEU A 33 -4.85 -7.88 3.62
C LEU A 33 -5.58 -6.56 3.36
N CYS A 34 -5.21 -5.88 2.29
CA CYS A 34 -5.85 -4.67 1.81
C CYS A 34 -6.52 -4.95 0.46
N ILE A 35 -7.81 -4.66 0.34
CA ILE A 35 -8.57 -4.75 -0.91
C ILE A 35 -8.98 -3.34 -1.30
N VAL A 36 -8.56 -2.90 -2.48
CA VAL A 36 -8.83 -1.56 -3.00
C VAL A 36 -9.70 -1.68 -4.23
N CYS A 37 -10.89 -1.09 -4.18
CA CYS A 37 -11.76 -0.92 -5.34
C CYS A 37 -11.53 0.47 -5.94
N GLU A 38 -11.34 0.53 -7.26
CA GLU A 38 -11.17 1.80 -7.97
C GLU A 38 -12.51 2.51 -8.13
N ASP A 39 -12.50 3.84 -7.99
CA ASP A 39 -13.58 4.76 -8.37
C ASP A 39 -14.99 4.39 -7.84
N ILE A 40 -15.07 3.65 -6.73
CA ILE A 40 -16.33 3.06 -6.28
C ILE A 40 -17.19 4.01 -5.42
N SER A 41 -16.57 5.03 -4.79
CA SER A 41 -17.26 5.87 -3.78
C SER A 41 -17.99 5.00 -2.73
N PRO A 42 -18.99 5.46 -1.99
CA PRO A 42 -19.74 4.63 -1.04
C PRO A 42 -20.85 3.77 -1.68
N TYR A 43 -20.76 3.45 -2.97
CA TYR A 43 -21.79 2.67 -3.69
C TYR A 43 -21.72 1.17 -3.36
N LEU A 44 -21.95 0.84 -2.09
CA LEU A 44 -22.03 -0.52 -1.56
C LEU A 44 -23.30 -0.68 -0.74
N GLY A 45 -23.87 -1.88 -0.68
CA GLY A 45 -25.08 -2.16 0.09
C GLY A 45 -24.95 -1.78 1.56
N CYS A 46 -23.81 -2.01 2.18
CA CYS A 46 -23.56 -1.63 3.58
C CYS A 46 -23.55 -0.11 3.83
N TYR A 47 -23.46 0.71 2.79
CA TYR A 47 -23.60 2.17 2.86
C TYR A 47 -24.97 2.67 2.40
N GLY A 48 -25.91 1.76 2.12
CA GLY A 48 -27.29 2.09 1.73
C GLY A 48 -27.54 2.14 0.24
N GLU A 49 -26.57 1.73 -0.61
CA GLU A 49 -26.78 1.61 -2.05
C GLU A 49 -27.75 0.45 -2.33
N ALA A 50 -28.84 0.74 -3.04
CA ALA A 50 -29.89 -0.22 -3.30
C ALA A 50 -29.65 -1.08 -4.55
N VAL A 51 -28.86 -0.58 -5.50
CA VAL A 51 -28.63 -1.21 -6.80
C VAL A 51 -27.41 -2.13 -6.78
N ALA A 52 -26.38 -1.78 -6.01
CA ALA A 52 -25.16 -2.57 -5.92
C ALA A 52 -25.39 -3.86 -5.11
N VAL A 53 -25.14 -5.01 -5.74
CA VAL A 53 -25.24 -6.33 -5.10
C VAL A 53 -23.91 -6.71 -4.52
N THR A 54 -23.72 -6.46 -3.22
CA THR A 54 -22.43 -6.64 -2.51
C THR A 54 -22.54 -7.52 -1.25
N PRO A 55 -23.14 -8.73 -1.33
CA PRO A 55 -23.54 -9.49 -0.14
C PRO A 55 -22.35 -9.90 0.74
N ASN A 56 -21.18 -10.16 0.18
CA ASN A 56 -20.00 -10.52 0.95
C ASN A 56 -19.46 -9.33 1.75
N LEU A 57 -19.39 -8.14 1.14
CA LEU A 57 -18.97 -6.92 1.83
C LEU A 57 -20.01 -6.49 2.88
N ASP A 58 -21.30 -6.63 2.56
CA ASP A 58 -22.40 -6.32 3.47
C ASP A 58 -22.37 -7.22 4.71
N ASN A 59 -22.13 -8.51 4.54
CA ASN A 59 -21.96 -9.43 5.66
C ASN A 59 -20.69 -9.10 6.48
N PHE A 60 -19.57 -8.89 5.82
CA PHE A 60 -18.32 -8.52 6.49
C PHE A 60 -18.46 -7.22 7.29
N SER A 61 -19.19 -6.24 6.78
CA SER A 61 -19.43 -4.96 7.45
C SER A 61 -20.14 -5.07 8.79
N ARG A 62 -20.88 -6.16 9.03
CA ARG A 62 -21.61 -6.39 10.30
C ARG A 62 -20.69 -6.79 11.44
N GLU A 63 -19.52 -7.34 11.10
CA GLU A 63 -18.52 -7.84 12.05
C GLU A 63 -17.26 -6.96 12.07
N SER A 64 -17.30 -5.80 11.40
CA SER A 64 -16.14 -4.93 11.22
C SER A 64 -16.45 -3.47 11.56
N ILE A 65 -15.40 -2.65 11.63
CA ILE A 65 -15.54 -1.20 11.77
C ILE A 65 -15.86 -0.61 10.39
N ARG A 66 -16.99 0.09 10.28
CA ARG A 66 -17.39 0.82 9.08
C ARG A 66 -17.18 2.32 9.28
N TYR A 67 -16.33 2.92 8.45
CA TYR A 67 -16.10 4.35 8.44
C TYR A 67 -17.12 5.05 7.55
N THR A 68 -17.81 6.06 8.07
CA THR A 68 -18.82 6.85 7.34
C THR A 68 -18.30 8.20 6.84
N GLY A 69 -17.10 8.60 7.26
CA GLY A 69 -16.48 9.88 6.92
C GLY A 69 -15.00 9.72 6.56
N MET A 70 -14.67 8.80 5.65
CA MET A 70 -13.31 8.60 5.17
C MET A 70 -13.15 9.25 3.80
N TYR A 71 -12.12 10.08 3.66
CA TYR A 71 -11.86 10.84 2.43
C TYR A 71 -10.45 10.58 1.92
N THR A 72 -10.30 10.56 0.61
CA THR A 72 -8.97 10.60 -0.02
C THR A 72 -8.46 12.04 -0.08
N THR A 73 -7.15 12.20 -0.21
CA THR A 73 -6.52 13.53 -0.33
C THR A 73 -6.85 14.23 -1.65
N ILE A 74 -6.97 13.46 -2.72
CA ILE A 74 -7.36 13.91 -4.08
C ILE A 74 -8.15 12.77 -4.73
N GLY A 75 -9.32 13.07 -5.31
CA GLY A 75 -10.21 12.09 -5.93
C GLY A 75 -9.75 11.59 -7.31
N VAL A 76 -8.45 11.38 -7.50
CA VAL A 76 -7.84 10.88 -8.75
C VAL A 76 -6.78 9.83 -8.40
N SER A 77 -6.68 8.76 -9.21
CA SER A 77 -5.91 7.56 -8.88
C SER A 77 -4.45 7.83 -8.52
N SER A 78 -3.64 8.46 -9.38
CA SER A 78 -2.21 8.60 -9.15
C SER A 78 -1.87 9.43 -7.89
N PRO A 79 -2.43 10.62 -7.70
CA PRO A 79 -2.20 11.40 -6.49
C PRO A 79 -2.67 10.69 -5.22
N SER A 80 -3.86 10.08 -5.26
CA SER A 80 -4.39 9.34 -4.12
C SER A 80 -3.50 8.16 -3.73
N ARG A 81 -3.01 7.40 -4.73
CA ARG A 81 -2.11 6.27 -4.52
C ARG A 81 -0.72 6.69 -4.06
N ALA A 82 -0.22 7.82 -4.56
CA ALA A 82 1.03 8.42 -4.07
C ALA A 82 0.91 8.81 -2.59
N ALA A 83 -0.20 9.44 -2.20
CA ALA A 83 -0.47 9.76 -0.80
C ALA A 83 -0.57 8.50 0.06
N LEU A 84 -1.31 7.50 -0.39
CA LEU A 84 -1.51 6.25 0.34
C LEU A 84 -0.18 5.55 0.62
N ILE A 85 0.69 5.42 -0.37
CA ILE A 85 1.94 4.65 -0.22
C ILE A 85 3.03 5.40 0.54
N THR A 86 3.01 6.74 0.53
CA THR A 86 4.04 7.56 1.20
C THR A 86 3.59 8.14 2.54
N GLY A 87 2.27 8.17 2.81
CA GLY A 87 1.70 8.88 3.96
C GLY A 87 1.82 10.40 3.85
N MET A 88 2.13 10.95 2.67
CA MET A 88 2.35 12.38 2.46
C MET A 88 1.23 12.98 1.61
N TYR A 89 0.89 14.24 1.88
CA TYR A 89 0.01 14.98 0.95
C TYR A 89 0.68 15.08 -0.42
N PRO A 90 -0.04 14.81 -1.52
CA PRO A 90 0.53 14.83 -2.86
C PRO A 90 1.19 16.16 -3.23
N THR A 91 0.64 17.27 -2.75
CA THR A 91 1.20 18.63 -2.95
C THR A 91 2.56 18.80 -2.28
N SER A 92 2.81 18.11 -1.15
CA SER A 92 4.09 18.20 -0.42
C SER A 92 5.23 17.48 -1.11
N ILE A 93 4.91 16.51 -1.98
CA ILE A 93 5.89 15.70 -2.72
C ILE A 93 5.83 15.93 -4.23
N GLY A 94 5.06 16.92 -4.69
CA GLY A 94 4.91 17.25 -6.11
C GLY A 94 4.07 16.24 -6.91
N ALA A 95 3.33 15.34 -6.26
CA ALA A 95 2.60 14.23 -6.87
C ALA A 95 1.10 14.53 -7.06
N ASN A 96 0.72 15.80 -7.29
CA ASN A 96 -0.67 16.24 -7.35
C ASN A 96 -1.34 16.07 -8.73
N ASN A 97 -0.61 15.59 -9.73
CA ASN A 97 -1.11 15.37 -11.08
C ASN A 97 -1.15 13.88 -11.44
N MET A 98 -1.92 13.53 -12.47
CA MET A 98 -1.86 12.21 -13.09
C MET A 98 -0.51 11.97 -13.77
N ARG A 99 -0.09 10.71 -13.82
CA ARG A 99 1.15 10.30 -14.52
C ARG A 99 1.06 10.68 -16.00
N THR A 100 2.11 11.32 -16.48
CA THR A 100 2.21 11.71 -17.89
C THR A 100 3.26 10.86 -18.65
N ALA A 101 4.10 10.14 -17.95
CA ALA A 101 5.22 9.38 -18.52
C ALA A 101 4.79 8.34 -19.57
N GLN A 102 3.62 7.72 -19.39
CA GLN A 102 3.14 6.63 -20.24
C GLN A 102 2.15 7.07 -21.32
N ASN A 103 1.80 8.34 -21.38
CA ASN A 103 0.83 8.83 -22.38
C ASN A 103 1.48 8.95 -23.76
N LYS A 104 1.23 7.99 -24.63
CA LYS A 104 1.74 7.95 -26.01
C LYS A 104 1.09 9.01 -26.94
N SER A 105 -0.02 9.61 -26.52
CA SER A 105 -0.79 10.59 -27.30
C SER A 105 -0.39 12.03 -27.01
N LYS A 106 0.77 12.28 -26.43
CA LYS A 106 1.22 13.64 -26.11
C LYS A 106 1.55 14.43 -27.35
N PRO A 107 1.20 15.72 -27.36
CA PRO A 107 1.72 16.65 -28.36
C PRO A 107 3.25 16.67 -28.37
N ALA A 108 3.85 16.90 -29.52
CA ALA A 108 5.30 17.05 -29.62
C ALA A 108 5.82 18.15 -28.70
N GLY A 109 6.93 17.89 -28.01
CA GLY A 109 7.55 18.85 -27.09
C GLY A 109 7.08 18.78 -25.64
N ILE A 110 6.06 17.97 -25.30
CA ILE A 110 5.68 17.75 -23.89
C ILE A 110 6.52 16.60 -23.33
N HIS A 111 7.36 16.93 -22.37
CA HIS A 111 8.13 15.91 -21.64
C HIS A 111 7.26 15.17 -20.62
N PRO A 112 7.49 13.87 -20.44
CA PRO A 112 6.90 13.13 -19.33
C PRO A 112 7.24 13.77 -17.99
N TYR A 113 6.26 13.83 -17.10
CA TYR A 113 6.45 14.27 -15.74
C TYR A 113 6.32 13.07 -14.80
N ASP A 114 7.39 12.75 -14.12
CA ASP A 114 7.43 11.84 -12.99
C ASP A 114 8.06 12.57 -11.80
N VAL A 115 7.49 12.31 -10.62
CA VAL A 115 8.03 12.85 -9.38
C VAL A 115 9.29 12.09 -9.00
N VAL A 116 10.30 12.83 -8.58
CA VAL A 116 11.42 12.29 -7.80
C VAL A 116 11.11 12.57 -6.34
N LEU A 117 10.88 11.51 -5.57
CA LEU A 117 10.57 11.68 -4.15
C LEU A 117 11.69 12.42 -3.43
N PRO A 118 11.37 13.38 -2.54
CA PRO A 118 12.36 14.01 -1.69
C PRO A 118 13.15 12.99 -0.87
N ALA A 119 14.42 13.28 -0.61
CA ALA A 119 15.27 12.43 0.22
C ALA A 119 14.61 12.18 1.60
N GLY A 120 14.56 10.92 2.00
CA GLY A 120 13.95 10.51 3.27
C GLY A 120 12.46 10.15 3.19
N ILE A 121 11.76 10.49 2.11
CA ILE A 121 10.39 10.02 1.89
C ILE A 121 10.45 8.61 1.31
N LYS A 122 9.81 7.66 2.00
CA LYS A 122 9.76 6.25 1.64
C LYS A 122 8.34 5.77 1.45
N CYS A 123 8.18 4.69 0.70
CA CYS A 123 6.95 3.91 0.73
C CYS A 123 6.84 3.24 2.11
N TYR A 124 5.69 3.29 2.76
CA TYR A 124 5.52 2.67 4.09
C TYR A 124 5.81 1.16 4.05
N THR A 125 5.61 0.53 2.90
CA THR A 125 5.91 -0.89 2.70
C THR A 125 7.40 -1.20 2.84
N GLU A 126 8.30 -0.25 2.57
CA GLU A 126 9.72 -0.43 2.85
C GLU A 126 9.99 -0.58 4.36
N GLN A 127 9.21 0.13 5.19
CA GLN A 127 9.30 -0.01 6.65
C GLN A 127 8.67 -1.33 7.12
N MET A 128 7.58 -1.76 6.51
CA MET A 128 6.97 -3.06 6.80
C MET A 128 7.91 -4.21 6.44
N ARG A 129 8.57 -4.15 5.29
CA ARG A 129 9.60 -5.12 4.91
C ARG A 129 10.76 -5.13 5.89
N ALA A 130 11.22 -3.96 6.32
CA ALA A 130 12.25 -3.86 7.37
C ALA A 130 11.79 -4.45 8.72
N ALA A 131 10.49 -4.45 8.98
CA ALA A 131 9.87 -5.09 10.14
C ALA A 131 9.59 -6.60 9.95
N GLY A 132 9.97 -7.19 8.81
CA GLY A 132 9.86 -8.61 8.55
C GLY A 132 8.60 -9.06 7.83
N TYR A 133 7.81 -8.14 7.26
CA TYR A 133 6.66 -8.50 6.43
C TYR A 133 7.07 -8.83 4.99
N PHE A 134 6.42 -9.84 4.42
CA PHE A 134 6.40 -10.07 2.98
C PHE A 134 5.34 -9.19 2.33
N CYS A 135 5.75 -8.21 1.53
CA CYS A 135 4.87 -7.18 0.97
C CYS A 135 4.57 -7.42 -0.50
N THR A 136 3.28 -7.54 -0.87
CA THR A 136 2.86 -7.78 -2.25
C THR A 136 1.82 -6.78 -2.73
N ASN A 137 1.87 -6.42 -4.02
CA ASN A 137 0.90 -5.54 -4.67
C ASN A 137 0.40 -6.14 -5.98
N ASN A 138 -0.86 -6.53 -6.01
CA ASN A 138 -1.55 -7.05 -7.18
C ASN A 138 -2.61 -6.03 -7.63
N SER A 139 -2.52 -5.41 -8.79
CA SER A 139 -1.39 -5.31 -9.71
C SER A 139 -1.08 -3.85 -10.01
N LYS A 140 -1.93 -2.93 -9.52
CA LYS A 140 -1.87 -1.50 -9.83
C LYS A 140 -1.02 -0.75 -8.80
N THR A 141 0.07 -0.14 -9.23
CA THR A 141 0.83 0.86 -8.44
C THR A 141 0.33 2.27 -8.73
N ASP A 142 0.43 2.68 -9.97
CA ASP A 142 -0.03 3.95 -10.53
C ASP A 142 0.37 5.18 -9.68
N TYR A 143 1.51 5.11 -9.00
CA TYR A 143 2.06 6.25 -8.27
C TYR A 143 2.55 7.30 -9.27
N GLN A 144 2.57 8.58 -8.87
CA GLN A 144 3.15 9.66 -9.69
C GLN A 144 4.67 9.59 -9.79
N PHE A 145 5.28 8.54 -9.30
CA PHE A 145 6.71 8.27 -9.31
C PHE A 145 6.97 6.80 -9.61
N ALA A 146 8.18 6.49 -10.04
CA ALA A 146 8.63 5.10 -10.15
C ALA A 146 8.80 4.52 -8.74
N ALA A 147 8.05 3.45 -8.43
CA ALA A 147 8.19 2.77 -7.15
C ALA A 147 9.64 2.26 -6.99
N PRO A 148 10.29 2.52 -5.84
CA PRO A 148 11.59 1.95 -5.59
C PRO A 148 11.51 0.41 -5.55
N LEU A 149 12.58 -0.27 -5.97
CA LEU A 149 12.65 -1.73 -5.95
C LEU A 149 12.49 -2.33 -4.54
N THR A 150 12.71 -1.51 -3.54
CA THR A 150 12.55 -1.87 -2.13
C THR A 150 11.12 -1.81 -1.62
N ALA A 151 10.18 -1.23 -2.39
CA ALA A 151 8.80 -1.04 -1.94
C ALA A 151 8.03 -2.36 -1.80
N TRP A 152 8.28 -3.33 -2.66
CA TRP A 152 7.52 -4.58 -2.72
C TRP A 152 8.46 -5.77 -2.88
N ASP A 153 8.11 -6.91 -2.27
CA ASP A 153 8.74 -8.20 -2.57
C ASP A 153 8.23 -8.74 -3.91
N GLU A 154 6.92 -8.57 -4.16
CA GLU A 154 6.31 -8.88 -5.43
C GLU A 154 5.32 -7.80 -5.86
N GLN A 155 5.31 -7.48 -7.15
CA GLN A 155 4.28 -6.62 -7.75
C GLN A 155 3.87 -7.15 -9.13
N GLY A 156 2.62 -6.89 -9.51
CA GLY A 156 2.03 -7.32 -10.79
C GLY A 156 0.93 -8.35 -10.61
N ASP A 157 0.41 -8.86 -11.75
CA ASP A 157 -0.80 -9.68 -11.78
C ASP A 157 -0.67 -11.03 -11.05
N ARG A 158 0.55 -11.49 -10.82
CA ARG A 158 0.84 -12.73 -10.12
C ARG A 158 1.26 -12.53 -8.66
N ALA A 159 1.45 -11.29 -8.22
CA ALA A 159 1.81 -11.00 -6.84
C ALA A 159 0.74 -11.49 -5.87
N HIS A 160 1.13 -12.27 -4.86
CA HIS A 160 0.17 -12.91 -4.00
C HIS A 160 0.76 -13.21 -2.61
N TRP A 161 -0.02 -13.01 -1.56
CA TRP A 161 0.37 -13.34 -0.17
C TRP A 161 0.75 -14.82 0.04
N LYS A 162 0.21 -15.73 -0.78
CA LYS A 162 0.53 -17.17 -0.71
C LYS A 162 1.99 -17.49 -1.05
N HIS A 163 2.72 -16.55 -1.63
CA HIS A 163 4.15 -16.71 -1.93
C HIS A 163 5.03 -16.31 -0.75
N ALA A 164 4.43 -15.81 0.34
CA ALA A 164 5.19 -15.52 1.55
C ALA A 164 5.91 -16.77 2.05
N PRO A 165 7.20 -16.66 2.45
CA PRO A 165 7.90 -17.74 3.12
C PRO A 165 7.14 -18.23 4.36
N GLU A 166 7.25 -19.51 4.66
CA GLU A 166 6.58 -20.11 5.83
C GLU A 166 6.97 -19.37 7.12
N GLY A 167 5.97 -19.03 7.92
CA GLY A 167 6.16 -18.31 9.18
C GLY A 167 6.38 -16.80 9.05
N MET A 168 6.48 -16.26 7.84
CA MET A 168 6.62 -14.82 7.63
C MET A 168 5.24 -14.16 7.54
N PRO A 169 4.96 -13.08 8.31
CA PRO A 169 3.74 -12.34 8.16
C PRO A 169 3.71 -11.62 6.81
N PHE A 170 2.52 -11.46 6.23
CA PHE A 170 2.37 -10.76 4.96
C PHE A 170 1.59 -9.45 5.12
N PHE A 171 1.93 -8.49 4.26
CA PHE A 171 1.14 -7.33 3.90
C PHE A 171 0.83 -7.42 2.40
N SER A 172 -0.43 -7.57 2.02
CA SER A 172 -0.81 -7.79 0.63
C SER A 172 -1.92 -6.85 0.20
N ILE A 173 -1.72 -6.16 -0.93
CA ILE A 173 -2.73 -5.31 -1.56
C ILE A 173 -3.25 -5.99 -2.83
N PHE A 174 -4.58 -6.05 -2.96
CA PHE A 174 -5.27 -6.40 -4.20
C PHE A 174 -6.06 -5.20 -4.71
N ASN A 175 -5.80 -4.81 -5.94
CA ASN A 175 -6.45 -3.68 -6.60
C ASN A 175 -7.48 -4.19 -7.61
N LEU A 176 -8.75 -3.94 -7.33
CA LEU A 176 -9.85 -4.38 -8.17
C LEU A 176 -10.22 -3.27 -9.17
N ASN A 177 -9.87 -3.50 -10.43
CA ASN A 177 -10.11 -2.56 -11.52
C ASN A 177 -11.51 -2.72 -12.16
N VAL A 178 -12.35 -3.60 -11.63
CA VAL A 178 -13.71 -3.84 -12.17
C VAL A 178 -14.59 -2.61 -12.09
N THR A 179 -14.34 -1.74 -11.12
CA THR A 179 -15.09 -0.49 -10.89
C THR A 179 -14.40 0.75 -11.50
N HIS A 180 -13.22 0.58 -12.12
CA HIS A 180 -12.47 1.69 -12.71
C HIS A 180 -13.25 2.35 -13.85
N GLU A 181 -13.20 3.68 -13.97
CA GLU A 181 -13.89 4.48 -14.99
C GLU A 181 -13.69 3.95 -16.42
N PHE A 182 -12.51 3.40 -16.70
CA PHE A 182 -12.18 2.82 -18.02
C PHE A 182 -13.11 1.67 -18.43
N GLN A 183 -13.79 1.01 -17.48
CA GLN A 183 -14.75 -0.05 -17.78
C GLN A 183 -15.99 0.49 -18.50
N VAL A 184 -16.32 1.77 -18.33
CA VAL A 184 -17.44 2.41 -19.06
C VAL A 184 -17.20 2.33 -20.59
N MET A 185 -15.97 2.53 -21.03
CA MET A 185 -15.63 2.46 -22.46
C MET A 185 -15.71 1.04 -23.03
N LYS A 186 -15.48 0.03 -22.21
CA LYS A 186 -15.59 -1.38 -22.62
C LYS A 186 -17.03 -1.84 -22.75
N ARG A 187 -17.96 -1.17 -22.05
CA ARG A 187 -19.38 -1.55 -21.99
C ARG A 187 -20.18 -1.21 -23.25
N ALA A 188 -19.65 -0.44 -24.17
CA ALA A 188 -20.27 -0.21 -25.48
C ALA A 188 -20.60 -1.51 -26.25
N VAL A 189 -20.01 -2.64 -25.84
CA VAL A 189 -20.18 -3.95 -26.47
C VAL A 189 -20.71 -5.03 -25.50
N GLN A 190 -21.02 -4.68 -24.26
CA GLN A 190 -21.56 -5.60 -23.24
C GLN A 190 -22.93 -5.13 -22.76
N PRO A 191 -23.89 -6.04 -22.56
CA PRO A 191 -25.18 -5.68 -22.00
C PRO A 191 -25.01 -5.08 -20.60
N LEU A 192 -25.82 -4.06 -20.28
CA LEU A 192 -25.84 -3.46 -18.98
C LEU A 192 -26.43 -4.45 -17.95
N SER A 193 -25.75 -4.64 -16.84
CA SER A 193 -26.26 -5.43 -15.70
C SER A 193 -27.29 -4.67 -14.88
N VAL A 194 -27.30 -3.34 -14.98
CA VAL A 194 -28.26 -2.42 -14.36
C VAL A 194 -28.72 -1.46 -15.44
N GLN A 195 -30.02 -1.21 -15.51
CA GLN A 195 -30.58 -0.26 -16.48
C GLN A 195 -30.40 1.17 -15.99
N PRO A 196 -30.25 2.17 -16.88
CA PRO A 196 -30.11 3.58 -16.49
C PRO A 196 -31.24 4.09 -15.59
N GLU A 197 -32.45 3.55 -15.75
CA GLU A 197 -33.64 3.90 -15.00
C GLU A 197 -33.59 3.45 -13.53
N ASP A 198 -32.79 2.43 -13.23
CA ASP A 198 -32.64 1.88 -11.89
C ASP A 198 -31.61 2.66 -11.05
N ILE A 199 -30.90 3.60 -11.68
CA ILE A 199 -29.83 4.35 -11.02
C ILE A 199 -30.41 5.60 -10.31
N ILE A 200 -30.20 5.66 -9.02
CA ILE A 200 -30.52 6.84 -8.21
C ILE A 200 -29.35 7.82 -8.30
N LEU A 201 -29.59 8.99 -8.89
CA LEU A 201 -28.58 10.03 -8.94
C LEU A 201 -28.43 10.71 -7.57
N PRO A 202 -27.22 11.05 -7.15
CA PRO A 202 -27.02 11.84 -5.93
C PRO A 202 -27.66 13.23 -6.08
N PRO A 203 -28.10 13.83 -4.97
CA PRO A 203 -28.70 15.16 -4.94
C PRO A 203 -27.74 16.25 -5.38
#